data_234413c932d3c396a230e8abd2742f03
#
_entry.id   234413c932d3c396a230e8abd2742f03
#
_cell.length_a   1.000
_cell.length_b   1.000
_cell.length_c   1.000
_cell.angle_alpha   90.00
_cell.angle_beta   90.00
_cell.angle_gamma   90.00
#
_symmetry.space_group_name_H-M   'P 1'
#
loop_
_entity.id
_entity.type
_entity.pdbx_description
1 polymer ?
#
loop_
_entity_poly.entity_id
_entity_poly.type
_entity_poly.pdbx_seq_one_letter_code
_entity_poly.pdbx_strand_id
1 'polypeptide(L)'
;MIDSKGHAKLTDFGLSKEGVKQDTEARSFCGSLAYLAPEMLKRTGHGKSVDWYLLGVLLYEMVVGDPPYFSDHEVELLNNIQNAALKLPSTLSKSIKSLLTSLLQRNPSKRLGSGPRGADEIKEHEFFREIDWNKLYNKEYRVPKPHIRNI
;
A
#
# COMPACT_ATOMS: atom_id res chain seq x y z
N MET A 1 11.42 7.47 0.99
CA MET A 1 12.40 8.39 0.37
C MET A 1 13.10 7.70 -0.80
N ILE A 2 13.68 8.47 -1.73
CA ILE A 2 14.49 7.95 -2.83
C ILE A 2 15.94 8.43 -2.60
N ASP A 3 16.92 7.52 -2.67
CA ASP A 3 18.32 7.89 -2.52
C ASP A 3 18.88 8.53 -3.83
N SER A 4 20.11 9.07 -3.76
CA SER A 4 20.76 9.74 -4.91
C SER A 4 20.98 8.82 -6.12
N LYS A 5 20.88 7.51 -5.94
CA LYS A 5 20.99 6.50 -6.99
C LYS A 5 19.64 6.07 -7.55
N GLY A 6 18.52 6.55 -6.98
CA GLY A 6 17.15 6.25 -7.41
C GLY A 6 16.50 5.08 -6.67
N HIS A 7 17.15 4.47 -5.68
CA HIS A 7 16.56 3.37 -4.91
C HIS A 7 15.62 3.88 -3.83
N ALA A 8 14.47 3.22 -3.68
CA ALA A 8 13.53 3.51 -2.61
C ALA A 8 14.07 3.03 -1.26
N LYS A 9 13.83 3.85 -0.22
CA LYS A 9 14.15 3.54 1.18
C LYS A 9 12.94 3.84 2.05
N LEU A 10 12.57 2.87 2.88
CA LEU A 10 11.58 3.09 3.93
C LEU A 10 12.22 3.91 5.05
N THR A 11 11.52 4.96 5.52
CA THR A 11 12.00 5.91 6.54
C THR A 11 10.85 6.32 7.43
N ASP A 12 11.15 7.04 8.51
CA ASP A 12 10.18 7.56 9.47
C ASP A 12 9.38 6.48 10.19
N PHE A 13 10.05 5.83 11.14
CA PHE A 13 9.46 4.79 11.99
C PHE A 13 8.81 5.35 13.27
N GLY A 14 8.60 6.67 13.37
CA GLY A 14 8.05 7.33 14.56
C GLY A 14 6.65 6.86 14.96
N LEU A 15 5.87 6.34 14.01
CA LEU A 15 4.54 5.79 14.25
C LEU A 15 4.50 4.27 14.19
N SER A 16 5.65 3.60 14.01
CA SER A 16 5.71 2.15 13.92
C SER A 16 5.45 1.50 15.28
N LYS A 17 4.94 0.27 15.24
CA LYS A 17 4.76 -0.58 16.42
C LYS A 17 5.47 -1.90 16.23
N GLU A 18 6.27 -2.28 17.24
CA GLU A 18 6.91 -3.58 17.30
C GLU A 18 6.02 -4.62 18.01
N GLY A 19 6.33 -5.89 17.79
CA GLY A 19 5.64 -7.00 18.47
C GLY A 19 4.20 -7.24 18.04
N VAL A 20 3.70 -6.59 17.00
CA VAL A 20 2.35 -6.83 16.46
C VAL A 20 2.34 -8.20 15.78
N LYS A 21 1.64 -9.17 16.40
CA LYS A 21 1.35 -10.48 15.81
C LYS A 21 0.02 -10.43 15.05
N GLN A 22 -0.32 -11.49 14.33
CA GLN A 22 -1.60 -11.57 13.61
C GLN A 22 -2.80 -11.38 14.54
N ASP A 23 -2.68 -11.79 15.81
CA ASP A 23 -3.75 -11.73 16.81
C ASP A 23 -3.60 -10.54 17.78
N THR A 24 -2.59 -9.67 17.59
CA THR A 24 -2.36 -8.52 18.48
C THR A 24 -2.82 -7.25 17.78
N GLU A 25 -3.87 -6.63 18.30
CA GLU A 25 -4.48 -5.43 17.76
C GLU A 25 -3.76 -4.16 18.21
N ALA A 26 -3.33 -3.33 17.28
CA ALA A 26 -2.93 -1.96 17.53
C ALA A 26 -4.17 -1.04 17.46
N ARG A 27 -4.26 -0.04 18.36
CA ARG A 27 -5.41 0.88 18.46
C ARG A 27 -5.05 2.35 18.22
N SER A 28 -3.87 2.62 17.70
CA SER A 28 -3.48 4.00 17.38
C SER A 28 -4.11 4.46 16.07
N PHE A 29 -4.58 5.70 16.08
CA PHE A 29 -5.10 6.39 14.90
C PHE A 29 -4.07 7.47 14.53
N CYS A 30 -3.32 7.25 13.45
CA CYS A 30 -2.25 8.14 13.03
C CYS A 30 -2.00 8.00 11.52
N GLY A 31 -1.50 9.06 10.89
CA GLY A 31 -1.21 9.13 9.47
C GLY A 31 -2.15 10.05 8.68
N SER A 32 -1.90 10.20 7.39
CA SER A 32 -2.76 10.95 6.47
C SER A 32 -4.11 10.23 6.30
N LEU A 33 -5.22 10.95 6.41
CA LEU A 33 -6.58 10.38 6.35
C LEU A 33 -6.83 9.57 5.07
N ALA A 34 -6.35 10.04 3.92
CA ALA A 34 -6.52 9.37 2.63
C ALA A 34 -5.84 8.00 2.55
N TYR A 35 -4.88 7.73 3.43
CA TYR A 35 -4.13 6.47 3.50
C TYR A 35 -4.65 5.50 4.55
N LEU A 36 -5.62 5.89 5.40
CA LEU A 36 -6.10 5.02 6.47
C LEU A 36 -6.80 3.78 5.92
N ALA A 37 -6.47 2.63 6.51
CA ALA A 37 -7.18 1.39 6.21
C ALA A 37 -8.57 1.38 6.88
N PRO A 38 -9.59 0.72 6.28
CA PRO A 38 -10.95 0.69 6.83
C PRO A 38 -11.05 0.20 8.27
N GLU A 39 -10.22 -0.77 8.67
CA GLU A 39 -10.18 -1.30 10.03
C GLU A 39 -9.62 -0.29 11.05
N MET A 40 -8.73 0.61 10.62
CA MET A 40 -8.23 1.70 11.48
C MET A 40 -9.36 2.69 11.83
N LEU A 41 -10.25 2.97 10.87
CA LEU A 41 -11.40 3.86 11.06
C LEU A 41 -12.41 3.27 12.06
N LYS A 42 -12.55 1.95 12.10
CA LYS A 42 -13.47 1.27 13.01
C LYS A 42 -12.97 1.24 14.45
N ARG A 43 -11.69 1.55 14.71
CA ARG A 43 -11.05 1.52 16.04
C ARG A 43 -11.18 0.18 16.78
N THR A 44 -11.48 -0.89 16.08
CA THR A 44 -11.63 -2.24 16.64
C THR A 44 -10.28 -2.95 16.84
N GLY A 45 -9.21 -2.31 16.43
CA GLY A 45 -7.87 -2.85 16.39
C GLY A 45 -7.46 -3.25 14.96
N HIS A 46 -6.16 -3.25 14.71
CA HIS A 46 -5.60 -3.59 13.40
C HIS A 46 -4.25 -4.31 13.56
N GLY A 47 -3.93 -5.16 12.62
CA GLY A 47 -2.68 -5.92 12.56
C GLY A 47 -1.77 -5.48 11.41
N LYS A 48 -0.74 -6.26 11.13
CA LYS A 48 0.26 -6.01 10.06
C LYS A 48 -0.34 -5.83 8.68
N SER A 49 -1.53 -6.35 8.43
CA SER A 49 -2.22 -6.24 7.15
C SER A 49 -2.53 -4.80 6.72
N VAL A 50 -2.52 -3.84 7.66
CA VAL A 50 -2.68 -2.42 7.30
C VAL A 50 -1.57 -1.94 6.38
N ASP A 51 -0.33 -2.38 6.58
CA ASP A 51 0.81 -1.98 5.76
C ASP A 51 0.62 -2.38 4.30
N TRP A 52 0.01 -3.53 4.04
CA TRP A 52 -0.31 -3.98 2.68
C TRP A 52 -1.43 -3.16 2.04
N TYR A 53 -2.42 -2.74 2.84
CA TYR A 53 -3.43 -1.81 2.33
C TYR A 53 -2.82 -0.46 1.95
N LEU A 54 -1.96 0.09 2.81
CA LEU A 54 -1.27 1.36 2.55
C LEU A 54 -0.34 1.26 1.32
N LEU A 55 0.33 0.11 1.14
CA LEU A 55 1.07 -0.16 -0.10
C LEU A 55 0.14 -0.13 -1.32
N GLY A 56 -1.06 -0.69 -1.21
CA GLY A 56 -2.08 -0.62 -2.26
C GLY A 56 -2.55 0.80 -2.56
N VAL A 57 -2.74 1.65 -1.53
CA VAL A 57 -3.10 3.07 -1.70
C VAL A 57 -1.98 3.82 -2.41
N LEU A 58 -0.73 3.64 -1.98
CA LEU A 58 0.44 4.26 -2.61
C LEU A 58 0.57 3.83 -4.08
N LEU A 59 0.44 2.54 -4.37
CA LEU A 59 0.52 2.03 -5.73
C LEU A 59 -0.60 2.58 -6.62
N TYR A 60 -1.81 2.68 -6.09
CA TYR A 60 -2.95 3.27 -6.79
C TYR A 60 -2.65 4.73 -7.15
N GLU A 61 -2.20 5.53 -6.18
CA GLU A 61 -1.85 6.93 -6.40
C GLU A 61 -0.71 7.08 -7.43
N MET A 62 0.31 6.22 -7.39
CA MET A 62 1.39 6.23 -8.37
C MET A 62 0.92 5.99 -9.82
N VAL A 63 -0.16 5.23 -10.04
CA VAL A 63 -0.62 4.87 -11.40
C VAL A 63 -1.85 5.64 -11.85
N VAL A 64 -2.57 6.31 -10.93
CA VAL A 64 -3.80 7.06 -11.22
C VAL A 64 -3.62 8.57 -11.01
N GLY A 65 -2.81 8.98 -10.02
CA GLY A 65 -2.52 10.36 -9.66
C GLY A 65 -3.12 10.80 -8.32
N ASP A 66 -4.23 10.20 -7.90
CA ASP A 66 -4.91 10.49 -6.64
C ASP A 66 -5.12 9.20 -5.82
N PRO A 67 -5.27 9.28 -4.49
CA PRO A 67 -5.65 8.14 -3.66
C PRO A 67 -7.02 7.52 -4.08
N PRO A 68 -7.26 6.22 -3.84
CA PRO A 68 -8.40 5.49 -4.44
C PRO A 68 -9.78 6.00 -4.04
N TYR A 69 -9.91 6.72 -2.95
CA TYR A 69 -11.20 7.15 -2.39
C TYR A 69 -11.22 8.65 -2.08
N PHE A 70 -10.34 9.40 -2.72
CA PHE A 70 -10.13 10.82 -2.45
C PHE A 70 -11.43 11.65 -2.50
N SER A 71 -11.55 12.58 -1.56
CA SER A 71 -12.50 13.68 -1.52
C SER A 71 -11.90 14.85 -0.74
N ASP A 72 -12.19 16.08 -1.14
CA ASP A 72 -11.82 17.28 -0.41
C ASP A 72 -12.59 17.43 0.93
N HIS A 73 -13.69 16.69 1.09
CA HIS A 73 -14.50 16.66 2.29
C HIS A 73 -14.15 15.44 3.16
N GLU A 74 -13.63 15.69 4.36
CA GLU A 74 -13.18 14.64 5.28
C GLU A 74 -14.25 13.57 5.55
N VAL A 75 -15.49 13.99 5.83
CA VAL A 75 -16.59 13.06 6.11
C VAL A 75 -16.89 12.15 4.92
N GLU A 76 -16.86 12.71 3.72
CA GLU A 76 -17.06 11.95 2.49
C GLU A 76 -15.89 11.00 2.24
N LEU A 77 -14.65 11.47 2.42
CA LEU A 77 -13.44 10.65 2.30
C LEU A 77 -13.52 9.42 3.22
N LEU A 78 -13.83 9.61 4.50
CA LEU A 78 -13.94 8.51 5.47
C LEU A 78 -15.07 7.53 5.12
N ASN A 79 -16.18 8.04 4.62
CA ASN A 79 -17.27 7.20 4.11
C ASN A 79 -16.85 6.43 2.85
N ASN A 80 -16.15 7.07 1.93
CA ASN A 80 -15.68 6.46 0.69
C ASN A 80 -14.69 5.31 0.96
N ILE A 81 -13.75 5.49 1.89
CA ILE A 81 -12.82 4.44 2.31
C ILE A 81 -13.59 3.20 2.79
N GLN A 82 -14.68 3.38 3.52
CA GLN A 82 -15.45 2.29 4.08
C GLN A 82 -16.40 1.63 3.06
N ASN A 83 -17.02 2.41 2.17
CA ASN A 83 -18.22 1.98 1.44
C ASN A 83 -18.12 2.11 -0.08
N ALA A 84 -17.33 3.07 -0.64
CA ALA A 84 -17.34 3.32 -2.07
C ALA A 84 -16.69 2.16 -2.87
N ALA A 85 -17.18 1.91 -4.06
CA ALA A 85 -16.56 0.94 -4.97
C ALA A 85 -15.16 1.42 -5.40
N LEU A 86 -14.20 0.49 -5.47
CA LEU A 86 -12.88 0.78 -6.03
C LEU A 86 -12.99 1.05 -7.53
N LYS A 87 -12.63 2.25 -7.95
CA LYS A 87 -12.64 2.65 -9.36
C LYS A 87 -11.25 2.38 -9.95
N LEU A 88 -11.18 1.53 -10.98
CA LEU A 88 -9.94 1.22 -11.68
C LEU A 88 -10.05 1.67 -13.13
N PRO A 89 -9.25 2.66 -13.59
CA PRO A 89 -9.25 3.12 -14.98
C PRO A 89 -9.10 1.97 -15.98
N SER A 90 -9.79 2.07 -17.12
CA SER A 90 -9.71 1.05 -18.17
C SER A 90 -8.32 0.91 -18.78
N THR A 91 -7.53 1.97 -18.74
CA THR A 91 -6.15 2.06 -19.23
C THR A 91 -5.15 1.19 -18.48
N LEU A 92 -5.45 0.81 -17.23
CA LEU A 92 -4.58 -0.05 -16.44
C LEU A 92 -4.60 -1.48 -16.96
N SER A 93 -3.43 -2.14 -16.96
CA SER A 93 -3.30 -3.55 -17.33
C SER A 93 -4.09 -4.47 -16.38
N LYS A 94 -4.38 -5.69 -16.83
CA LYS A 94 -5.08 -6.69 -16.01
C LYS A 94 -4.31 -7.03 -14.74
N SER A 95 -2.97 -7.16 -14.83
CA SER A 95 -2.12 -7.51 -13.68
C SER A 95 -2.10 -6.44 -12.61
N ILE A 96 -2.01 -5.13 -12.97
CA ILE A 96 -2.07 -4.06 -11.97
C ILE A 96 -3.47 -3.94 -11.35
N LYS A 97 -4.55 -4.12 -12.12
CA LYS A 97 -5.92 -4.15 -11.59
C LYS A 97 -6.11 -5.27 -10.58
N SER A 98 -5.59 -6.47 -10.89
CA SER A 98 -5.61 -7.62 -9.99
C SER A 98 -4.87 -7.32 -8.67
N LEU A 99 -3.65 -6.79 -8.77
CA LEU A 99 -2.83 -6.46 -7.59
C LEU A 99 -3.52 -5.42 -6.70
N LEU A 100 -3.99 -4.31 -7.29
CA LEU A 100 -4.70 -3.25 -6.56
C LEU A 100 -5.98 -3.78 -5.89
N THR A 101 -6.78 -4.59 -6.59
CA THR A 101 -7.97 -5.20 -6.02
C THR A 101 -7.64 -6.11 -4.83
N SER A 102 -6.53 -6.84 -4.91
CA SER A 102 -6.09 -7.77 -3.86
C SER A 102 -5.50 -7.07 -2.63
N LEU A 103 -4.75 -5.97 -2.83
CA LEU A 103 -4.18 -5.17 -1.74
C LEU A 103 -5.23 -4.28 -1.06
N LEU A 104 -6.15 -3.70 -1.82
CA LEU A 104 -7.18 -2.79 -1.32
C LEU A 104 -8.43 -3.50 -0.79
N GLN A 105 -8.33 -4.79 -0.48
CA GLN A 105 -9.39 -5.54 0.20
C GLN A 105 -9.72 -4.91 1.55
N ARG A 106 -11.01 -4.56 1.75
CA ARG A 106 -11.48 -3.98 3.02
C ARG A 106 -11.42 -4.96 4.17
N ASN A 107 -11.68 -6.24 3.88
CA ASN A 107 -11.51 -7.30 4.88
C ASN A 107 -10.01 -7.66 5.00
N PRO A 108 -9.37 -7.38 6.16
CA PRO A 108 -7.95 -7.64 6.34
C PRO A 108 -7.55 -9.10 6.09
N SER A 109 -8.41 -10.07 6.45
CA SER A 109 -8.10 -11.50 6.28
C SER A 109 -8.14 -11.98 4.83
N LYS A 110 -8.76 -11.21 3.92
CA LYS A 110 -8.79 -11.49 2.47
C LYS A 110 -7.76 -10.68 1.69
N ARG A 111 -7.06 -9.79 2.35
CA ARG A 111 -6.05 -8.91 1.73
C ARG A 111 -4.80 -9.69 1.38
N LEU A 112 -4.26 -9.46 0.19
CA LEU A 112 -3.01 -10.07 -0.24
C LEU A 112 -1.87 -9.70 0.71
N GLY A 113 -1.06 -10.67 1.12
CA GLY A 113 -0.01 -10.50 2.11
C GLY A 113 -0.46 -10.70 3.56
N SER A 114 -1.76 -10.96 3.80
CA SER A 114 -2.28 -11.24 5.16
C SER A 114 -2.19 -12.72 5.55
N GLY A 115 -1.86 -13.59 4.61
CA GLY A 115 -1.65 -15.01 4.87
C GLY A 115 -0.31 -15.30 5.57
N PRO A 116 -0.06 -16.58 5.86
CA PRO A 116 1.14 -16.99 6.61
C PRO A 116 2.46 -16.72 5.90
N ARG A 117 2.44 -16.57 4.56
CA ARG A 117 3.62 -16.26 3.75
C ARG A 117 3.88 -14.75 3.61
N GLY A 118 2.94 -13.90 4.04
CA GLY A 118 3.12 -12.45 4.11
C GLY A 118 3.57 -11.84 2.78
N ALA A 119 4.71 -11.16 2.79
CA ALA A 119 5.27 -10.46 1.63
C ALA A 119 5.52 -11.38 0.41
N ASP A 120 5.75 -12.67 0.62
CA ASP A 120 6.03 -13.59 -0.49
C ASP A 120 4.79 -13.82 -1.35
N GLU A 121 3.58 -13.76 -0.78
CA GLU A 121 2.33 -13.80 -1.54
C GLU A 121 2.23 -12.61 -2.52
N ILE A 122 2.71 -11.43 -2.09
CA ILE A 122 2.72 -10.22 -2.92
C ILE A 122 3.78 -10.34 -4.01
N LYS A 123 4.99 -10.80 -3.65
CA LYS A 123 6.10 -10.96 -4.59
C LYS A 123 5.80 -11.95 -5.72
N GLU A 124 5.02 -12.98 -5.43
CA GLU A 124 4.60 -14.01 -6.40
C GLU A 124 3.44 -13.57 -7.30
N HIS A 125 2.82 -12.41 -7.04
CA HIS A 125 1.73 -11.92 -7.86
C HIS A 125 2.19 -11.66 -9.30
N GLU A 126 1.35 -11.98 -10.29
CA GLU A 126 1.65 -11.88 -11.73
C GLU A 126 2.21 -10.51 -12.15
N PHE A 127 1.84 -9.45 -11.46
CA PHE A 127 2.38 -8.11 -11.72
C PHE A 127 3.91 -8.05 -11.59
N PHE A 128 4.47 -8.85 -10.69
CA PHE A 128 5.90 -8.88 -10.41
C PHE A 128 6.66 -10.04 -11.09
N ARG A 129 6.04 -10.78 -12.01
CA ARG A 129 6.63 -11.96 -12.64
C ARG A 129 7.98 -11.74 -13.31
N GLU A 130 8.26 -10.51 -13.75
CA GLU A 130 9.51 -10.13 -14.42
C GLU A 130 10.58 -9.62 -13.43
N ILE A 131 10.26 -9.55 -12.14
CA ILE A 131 11.16 -9.06 -11.11
C ILE A 131 11.94 -10.21 -10.48
N ASP A 132 13.25 -10.18 -10.64
CA ASP A 132 14.16 -11.00 -9.83
C ASP A 132 14.42 -10.27 -8.51
N TRP A 133 13.81 -10.77 -7.43
CA TRP A 133 13.88 -10.14 -6.12
C TRP A 133 15.29 -10.12 -5.54
N ASN A 134 16.17 -11.09 -5.86
CA ASN A 134 17.55 -11.10 -5.42
C ASN A 134 18.33 -9.97 -6.11
N LYS A 135 18.17 -9.82 -7.42
CA LYS A 135 18.77 -8.70 -8.17
C LYS A 135 18.27 -7.34 -7.66
N LEU A 136 16.96 -7.25 -7.35
CA LEU A 136 16.39 -6.02 -6.80
C LEU A 136 17.01 -5.71 -5.42
N TYR A 137 17.09 -6.70 -4.55
CA TYR A 137 17.69 -6.56 -3.21
C TYR A 137 19.17 -6.15 -3.29
N ASN A 138 19.92 -6.74 -4.21
CA ASN A 138 21.34 -6.45 -4.43
C ASN A 138 21.58 -5.15 -5.22
N LYS A 139 20.49 -4.43 -5.61
CA LYS A 139 20.56 -3.18 -6.38
C LYS A 139 21.23 -3.34 -7.76
N GLU A 140 21.04 -4.50 -8.40
CA GLU A 140 21.60 -4.81 -9.71
C GLU A 140 20.78 -4.22 -10.87
N TYR A 141 19.50 -3.87 -10.60
CA TYR A 141 18.67 -3.20 -11.59
C TYR A 141 19.09 -1.73 -11.77
N ARG A 142 19.13 -1.32 -13.03
CA ARG A 142 19.24 0.10 -13.35
C ARG A 142 17.91 0.78 -13.02
N VAL A 143 17.89 1.67 -12.04
CA VAL A 143 16.71 2.46 -11.68
C VAL A 143 16.72 3.81 -12.41
N PRO A 144 15.55 4.39 -12.74
CA PRO A 144 15.46 5.73 -13.27
C PRO A 144 16.10 6.74 -12.30
N LYS A 145 16.90 7.65 -12.83
CA LYS A 145 17.40 8.77 -12.00
C LYS A 145 16.23 9.67 -11.64
N PRO A 146 16.08 10.06 -10.36
CA PRO A 146 15.02 11.00 -9.97
C PRO A 146 15.24 12.32 -10.72
N HIS A 147 14.19 12.84 -11.36
CA HIS A 147 14.19 14.19 -11.89
C HIS A 147 14.06 15.14 -10.70
N ILE A 148 15.18 15.61 -10.16
CA ILE A 148 15.18 16.67 -9.15
C ILE A 148 14.85 17.95 -9.91
N ARG A 149 13.62 18.45 -9.76
CA ARG A 149 13.34 19.85 -10.10
C ARG A 149 14.01 20.69 -9.03
N ASN A 150 15.01 21.47 -9.42
CA ASN A 150 15.52 22.54 -8.55
C ASN A 150 14.33 23.48 -8.26
N ILE A 151 13.90 23.47 -7.01
CA ILE A 151 12.91 24.40 -6.47
C ILE A 151 13.62 25.71 -6.17
#